data_6c4d2fcf1414060aeb50b983950fdae3
#
_entry.id   6c4d2fcf1414060aeb50b983950fdae3
#
_cell.length_a   1.000
_cell.length_b   1.000
_cell.length_c   1.000
_cell.angle_alpha   90.00
_cell.angle_beta   90.00
_cell.angle_gamma   90.00
#
_symmetry.space_group_name_H-M   'P 1'
#
loop_
_entity.id
_entity.type
_entity.pdbx_description
1 polymer ?
#
loop_
_entity_poly.entity_id
_entity_poly.type
_entity_poly.pdbx_seq_one_letter_code
_entity_poly.pdbx_strand_id
1 'polypeptide(L)'
;MKGVMAIATAAAALLSLQVGSAQQPSSLRFNATTVNDLRTWDQFVSAQERAGGLRVTQVGQDPSLPSRTVERMQQYYQGIPVWGAEVVRDSDGGVPVSIFGDVSAQLDLDTQPTLTVDAATKVFLSSAASATLLRPVNLVVFRLQNGERRLAYMSVVAGTNEVFRAFIDAASGVELQRYSMLQKQSAVGTGRGVVGDTKKMSVLRQGGAFLADDQLRPPVLATFDMRGNLNRALDVLIGAPLFASDVASDTDNDWTDLAAVDAHVHVGWTYDYYFKRHGRRGLDNRDRPLISLINGVTQQGALALPPEDFGLFAINAFWCDTCGPNGVGTIYFGNGFPQPFVDEQGRNWTYLAGSLDVVAHELTHGVTSSSSNLIPGDEPGALNEAFSDMMGTSVEFFFQVPGAGIGQADYLIGEDSVRSRVGGLNGLRSLVNPSVFGDPDHYSLKFTGEEDEGGVHTNSTIPSHAFYLSIEGGRNRVSGITVQGVGAANREQIEKSFYRAFTFLLPASASFSTARAATIQAARDLYGANSAAATAITQAWTAVGVN
;
A
#
# COMPACT_ATOMS: atom_id res chain seq x y z
N MET A 1 -26.25 2.92 -44.57
CA MET A 1 -24.91 2.29 -44.54
C MET A 1 -23.75 3.11 -45.15
N LYS A 2 -23.96 4.25 -45.81
CA LYS A 2 -22.84 5.07 -46.37
C LYS A 2 -22.41 6.26 -45.48
N GLY A 3 -23.12 6.58 -44.43
CA GLY A 3 -22.80 7.73 -43.56
C GLY A 3 -21.90 7.45 -42.36
N VAL A 4 -21.78 6.20 -41.92
CA VAL A 4 -20.99 5.83 -40.74
C VAL A 4 -19.49 5.70 -41.06
N MET A 5 -19.17 5.38 -42.32
CA MET A 5 -17.78 5.15 -42.75
C MET A 5 -16.96 6.47 -42.93
N ALA A 6 -17.63 7.60 -43.17
CA ALA A 6 -16.95 8.90 -43.37
C ALA A 6 -16.56 9.61 -42.06
N ILE A 7 -17.22 9.27 -40.96
CA ILE A 7 -16.97 9.92 -39.64
C ILE A 7 -15.83 9.21 -38.88
N ALA A 8 -15.67 7.90 -39.09
CA ALA A 8 -14.53 7.16 -38.53
C ALA A 8 -13.17 7.63 -39.13
N THR A 9 -13.17 8.09 -40.38
CA THR A 9 -11.98 8.60 -41.06
C THR A 9 -11.52 9.96 -40.54
N ALA A 10 -12.42 10.81 -40.05
CA ALA A 10 -12.04 12.13 -39.52
C ALA A 10 -11.37 12.05 -38.13
N ALA A 11 -11.79 11.10 -37.28
CA ALA A 11 -11.14 10.87 -36.00
C ALA A 11 -9.79 10.13 -36.17
N ALA A 12 -9.67 9.27 -37.18
CA ALA A 12 -8.41 8.60 -37.51
C ALA A 12 -7.36 9.55 -38.12
N ALA A 13 -7.79 10.60 -38.83
CA ALA A 13 -6.88 11.57 -39.44
C ALA A 13 -6.19 12.50 -38.43
N LEU A 14 -6.77 12.71 -37.25
CA LEU A 14 -6.15 13.47 -36.16
C LEU A 14 -5.09 12.67 -35.39
N LEU A 15 -5.12 11.34 -35.48
CA LEU A 15 -4.19 10.41 -34.85
C LEU A 15 -3.05 9.95 -35.78
N SER A 16 -3.09 10.29 -37.08
CA SER A 16 -2.13 9.79 -38.08
C SER A 16 -0.81 10.55 -38.16
N LEU A 17 -0.53 11.45 -37.24
CA LEU A 17 0.73 12.23 -37.18
C LEU A 17 1.81 11.64 -36.26
N GLN A 18 1.62 10.45 -35.71
CA GLN A 18 2.69 9.71 -35.04
C GLN A 18 2.77 8.27 -35.53
N VAL A 19 3.71 8.04 -36.42
CA VAL A 19 4.01 6.71 -36.98
C VAL A 19 4.81 5.90 -35.97
N GLY A 20 4.14 4.93 -35.41
CA GLY A 20 4.68 3.78 -34.73
C GLY A 20 3.54 2.79 -34.61
N SER A 21 3.73 1.50 -34.84
CA SER A 21 2.72 0.44 -34.74
C SER A 21 2.21 0.28 -33.29
N ALA A 22 1.61 1.33 -32.75
CA ALA A 22 0.91 1.34 -31.49
C ALA A 22 -0.54 0.90 -31.74
N GLN A 23 -0.96 -0.13 -31.07
CA GLN A 23 -2.36 -0.55 -30.94
C GLN A 23 -3.20 0.70 -30.64
N GLN A 24 -4.18 1.02 -31.51
CA GLN A 24 -5.01 2.22 -31.30
C GLN A 24 -5.63 2.18 -29.89
N PRO A 25 -5.65 3.32 -29.18
CA PRO A 25 -6.17 3.33 -27.82
C PRO A 25 -7.62 2.83 -27.78
N SER A 26 -7.91 1.95 -26.85
CA SER A 26 -9.24 1.36 -26.67
C SER A 26 -10.28 2.38 -26.18
N SER A 27 -9.86 3.56 -25.73
CA SER A 27 -10.71 4.69 -25.34
C SER A 27 -10.11 6.01 -25.82
N LEU A 28 -10.98 7.00 -26.07
CA LEU A 28 -10.62 8.40 -26.30
C LEU A 28 -10.95 9.17 -25.02
N ARG A 29 -9.90 9.64 -24.35
CA ARG A 29 -10.01 10.54 -23.21
C ARG A 29 -9.60 11.93 -23.62
N PHE A 30 -10.40 12.93 -23.29
CA PHE A 30 -10.13 14.30 -23.63
C PHE A 30 -10.54 15.27 -22.52
N ASN A 31 -9.74 16.35 -22.42
CA ASN A 31 -9.92 17.44 -21.47
C ASN A 31 -9.74 18.75 -22.24
N ALA A 32 -10.82 19.23 -22.87
CA ALA A 32 -10.77 20.41 -23.73
C ALA A 32 -11.12 21.67 -22.92
N THR A 33 -10.13 22.54 -22.75
CA THR A 33 -10.25 23.83 -22.05
C THR A 33 -9.61 24.96 -22.85
N THR A 34 -8.86 24.65 -23.93
CA THR A 34 -8.31 25.66 -24.85
C THR A 34 -9.24 25.85 -26.04
N VAL A 35 -9.18 27.03 -26.67
CA VAL A 35 -10.05 27.36 -27.84
C VAL A 35 -9.91 26.34 -28.98
N ASN A 36 -8.70 25.86 -29.25
CA ASN A 36 -8.48 24.89 -30.32
C ASN A 36 -9.00 23.52 -29.96
N ASP A 37 -8.76 23.05 -28.73
CA ASP A 37 -9.28 21.75 -28.25
C ASP A 37 -10.82 21.78 -28.19
N LEU A 38 -11.39 22.86 -27.65
CA LEU A 38 -12.84 23.04 -27.58
C LEU A 38 -13.48 22.94 -28.95
N ARG A 39 -12.94 23.62 -29.96
CA ARG A 39 -13.47 23.58 -31.33
C ARG A 39 -13.45 22.15 -31.90
N THR A 40 -12.35 21.44 -31.68
CA THR A 40 -12.17 20.07 -32.18
C THR A 40 -13.12 19.10 -31.50
N TRP A 41 -13.16 19.15 -30.16
CA TRP A 41 -13.96 18.19 -29.40
C TRP A 41 -15.45 18.52 -29.42
N ASP A 42 -15.87 19.79 -29.51
CA ASP A 42 -17.26 20.14 -29.67
C ASP A 42 -17.82 19.69 -31.02
N GLN A 43 -17.01 19.79 -32.10
CA GLN A 43 -17.37 19.22 -33.40
C GLN A 43 -17.55 17.71 -33.34
N PHE A 44 -16.64 17.00 -32.65
CA PHE A 44 -16.74 15.55 -32.43
C PHE A 44 -18.01 15.20 -31.64
N VAL A 45 -18.24 15.82 -30.48
CA VAL A 45 -19.41 15.59 -29.62
C VAL A 45 -20.70 15.84 -30.40
N SER A 46 -20.81 16.98 -31.07
CA SER A 46 -21.99 17.33 -31.86
C SER A 46 -22.22 16.37 -33.05
N ALA A 47 -21.16 15.83 -33.65
CA ALA A 47 -21.28 14.82 -34.69
C ALA A 47 -21.80 13.49 -34.10
N GLN A 48 -21.28 13.07 -32.95
CA GLN A 48 -21.73 11.87 -32.26
C GLN A 48 -23.18 11.98 -31.76
N GLU A 49 -23.60 13.15 -31.28
CA GLU A 49 -25.01 13.40 -30.92
C GLU A 49 -25.93 13.22 -32.14
N ARG A 50 -25.62 13.86 -33.27
CA ARG A 50 -26.41 13.71 -34.51
C ARG A 50 -26.47 12.27 -35.05
N ALA A 51 -25.40 11.51 -34.85
CA ALA A 51 -25.33 10.11 -35.20
C ALA A 51 -26.02 9.16 -34.19
N GLY A 52 -26.47 9.68 -33.02
CA GLY A 52 -27.06 8.89 -31.95
C GLY A 52 -26.06 8.07 -31.15
N GLY A 53 -24.74 8.32 -31.34
CA GLY A 53 -23.64 7.70 -30.59
C GLY A 53 -23.42 8.33 -29.22
N LEU A 54 -23.84 9.59 -29.04
CA LEU A 54 -23.95 10.25 -27.76
C LEU A 54 -25.40 10.73 -27.56
N ARG A 55 -25.92 10.60 -26.33
CA ARG A 55 -27.26 11.08 -26.00
C ARG A 55 -27.20 11.85 -24.68
N VAL A 56 -27.80 13.04 -24.64
CA VAL A 56 -27.91 13.83 -23.43
C VAL A 56 -28.77 13.06 -22.41
N THR A 57 -28.24 12.82 -21.24
CA THR A 57 -28.91 12.14 -20.13
C THR A 57 -29.28 13.09 -19.01
N GLN A 58 -28.58 14.21 -18.90
CA GLN A 58 -28.82 15.23 -17.89
C GLN A 58 -28.41 16.60 -18.42
N VAL A 59 -29.23 17.61 -18.09
CA VAL A 59 -28.91 19.02 -18.26
C VAL A 59 -29.11 19.69 -16.91
N GLY A 60 -28.12 20.47 -16.47
CA GLY A 60 -28.18 21.21 -15.22
C GLY A 60 -27.56 22.59 -15.36
N GLN A 61 -27.94 23.50 -14.45
CA GLN A 61 -27.24 24.76 -14.28
C GLN A 61 -26.27 24.66 -13.10
N ASP A 62 -25.11 25.31 -13.20
CA ASP A 62 -24.18 25.43 -12.08
C ASP A 62 -24.68 26.51 -11.12
N PRO A 63 -25.04 26.19 -9.86
CA PRO A 63 -25.52 27.19 -8.90
C PRO A 63 -24.49 28.28 -8.59
N SER A 64 -23.20 27.98 -8.74
CA SER A 64 -22.12 28.94 -8.50
C SER A 64 -21.87 29.87 -9.70
N LEU A 65 -22.30 29.45 -10.90
CA LEU A 65 -22.13 30.15 -12.16
C LEU A 65 -23.46 30.11 -12.96
N PRO A 66 -24.42 30.95 -12.66
CA PRO A 66 -25.80 30.84 -13.19
C PRO A 66 -25.92 30.96 -14.73
N SER A 67 -24.91 31.52 -15.41
CA SER A 67 -24.86 31.56 -16.89
C SER A 67 -24.42 30.23 -17.52
N ARG A 68 -23.91 29.31 -16.68
CA ARG A 68 -23.39 28.03 -17.13
C ARG A 68 -24.44 26.94 -17.21
N THR A 69 -24.38 26.19 -18.29
CA THR A 69 -25.21 25.00 -18.49
C THR A 69 -24.29 23.81 -18.69
N VAL A 70 -24.48 22.78 -17.87
CA VAL A 70 -23.73 21.53 -17.93
C VAL A 70 -24.60 20.43 -18.52
N GLU A 71 -24.15 19.84 -19.61
CA GLU A 71 -24.77 18.69 -20.25
C GLU A 71 -23.95 17.44 -20.01
N ARG A 72 -24.58 16.36 -19.56
CA ARG A 72 -24.00 15.01 -19.47
C ARG A 72 -24.55 14.13 -20.55
N MET A 73 -23.67 13.47 -21.28
CA MET A 73 -24.02 12.64 -22.45
C MET A 73 -23.44 11.26 -22.28
N GLN A 74 -24.29 10.25 -22.39
CA GLN A 74 -23.90 8.83 -22.35
C GLN A 74 -23.59 8.36 -23.77
N GLN A 75 -22.50 7.60 -23.93
CA GLN A 75 -22.20 6.90 -25.19
C GLN A 75 -23.11 5.69 -25.40
N TYR A 76 -23.55 5.49 -26.66
CA TYR A 76 -24.32 4.35 -27.11
C TYR A 76 -23.62 3.67 -28.30
N TYR A 77 -23.70 2.35 -28.32
CA TYR A 77 -23.27 1.53 -29.44
C TYR A 77 -24.43 0.68 -29.92
N GLN A 78 -24.87 0.89 -31.15
CA GLN A 78 -26.07 0.23 -31.75
C GLN A 78 -27.31 0.28 -30.83
N GLY A 79 -27.47 1.40 -30.12
CA GLY A 79 -28.62 1.61 -29.22
C GLY A 79 -28.40 1.09 -27.78
N ILE A 80 -27.31 0.39 -27.50
CA ILE A 80 -26.94 -0.13 -26.17
C ILE A 80 -26.00 0.86 -25.49
N PRO A 81 -26.26 1.27 -24.22
CA PRO A 81 -25.38 2.18 -23.50
C PRO A 81 -24.02 1.52 -23.22
N VAL A 82 -22.95 2.30 -23.38
CA VAL A 82 -21.59 1.88 -23.06
C VAL A 82 -21.30 2.30 -21.63
N TRP A 83 -21.21 1.35 -20.72
CA TRP A 83 -21.04 1.63 -19.29
C TRP A 83 -19.77 2.43 -19.00
N GLY A 84 -19.93 3.56 -18.26
CA GLY A 84 -18.83 4.44 -17.88
C GLY A 84 -18.28 5.33 -18.99
N ALA A 85 -18.84 5.28 -20.19
CA ALA A 85 -18.44 6.13 -21.29
C ALA A 85 -19.33 7.38 -21.35
N GLU A 86 -18.82 8.50 -20.86
CA GLU A 86 -19.57 9.75 -20.68
C GLU A 86 -18.79 10.95 -21.24
N VAL A 87 -19.54 11.96 -21.68
CA VAL A 87 -19.04 13.29 -22.02
C VAL A 87 -19.79 14.32 -21.18
N VAL A 88 -19.05 15.27 -20.60
CA VAL A 88 -19.59 16.44 -19.92
C VAL A 88 -19.19 17.68 -20.71
N ARG A 89 -20.17 18.44 -21.19
CA ARG A 89 -20.00 19.72 -21.88
C ARG A 89 -20.53 20.83 -21.00
N ASP A 90 -19.67 21.79 -20.63
CA ASP A 90 -20.05 23.01 -19.92
C ASP A 90 -20.05 24.18 -20.90
N SER A 91 -21.12 24.96 -20.91
CA SER A 91 -21.34 26.06 -21.85
C SER A 91 -21.74 27.34 -21.11
N ASP A 92 -21.24 28.48 -21.55
CA ASP A 92 -21.62 29.82 -21.11
C ASP A 92 -22.44 30.51 -22.19
N GLY A 93 -23.70 30.83 -21.92
CA GLY A 93 -24.59 31.41 -22.90
C GLY A 93 -24.73 30.58 -24.20
N GLY A 94 -24.56 29.25 -24.10
CA GLY A 94 -24.60 28.32 -25.23
C GLY A 94 -23.28 28.14 -25.96
N VAL A 95 -22.21 28.77 -25.52
CA VAL A 95 -20.85 28.60 -26.08
C VAL A 95 -20.06 27.63 -25.20
N PRO A 96 -19.53 26.50 -25.72
CA PRO A 96 -18.73 25.56 -24.93
C PRO A 96 -17.48 26.23 -24.36
N VAL A 97 -17.25 26.03 -23.05
CA VAL A 97 -16.11 26.56 -22.30
C VAL A 97 -15.23 25.47 -21.72
N SER A 98 -15.79 24.28 -21.55
CA SER A 98 -15.01 23.07 -21.23
C SER A 98 -15.75 21.81 -21.71
N ILE A 99 -14.99 20.80 -22.13
CA ILE A 99 -15.52 19.50 -22.51
C ILE A 99 -14.58 18.42 -21.97
N PHE A 100 -15.13 17.54 -21.13
CA PHE A 100 -14.42 16.42 -20.56
C PHE A 100 -15.09 15.10 -20.99
N GLY A 101 -14.30 14.10 -21.35
CA GLY A 101 -14.89 12.84 -21.75
C GLY A 101 -13.91 11.66 -21.72
N ASP A 102 -14.50 10.48 -21.54
CA ASP A 102 -13.85 9.19 -21.77
C ASP A 102 -14.87 8.32 -22.53
N VAL A 103 -14.62 8.08 -23.80
CA VAL A 103 -15.50 7.31 -24.66
C VAL A 103 -14.73 6.19 -25.34
N SER A 104 -15.41 5.09 -25.67
CA SER A 104 -14.82 3.99 -26.41
C SER A 104 -14.56 4.39 -27.86
N ALA A 105 -13.30 4.29 -28.32
CA ALA A 105 -12.88 4.75 -29.64
C ALA A 105 -13.41 3.86 -30.79
N GLN A 106 -13.29 2.56 -30.63
CA GLN A 106 -13.75 1.56 -31.60
C GLN A 106 -14.48 0.47 -30.86
N LEU A 107 -15.69 0.21 -31.25
CA LEU A 107 -16.51 -0.87 -30.73
C LEU A 107 -16.84 -1.81 -31.89
N ASP A 108 -16.38 -3.05 -31.76
CA ASP A 108 -16.68 -4.15 -32.67
C ASP A 108 -17.04 -5.34 -31.79
N LEU A 109 -18.35 -5.48 -31.50
CA LEU A 109 -18.88 -6.59 -30.73
C LEU A 109 -20.30 -6.92 -31.21
N ASP A 110 -20.63 -8.19 -31.08
CA ASP A 110 -22.00 -8.64 -31.31
C ASP A 110 -22.93 -8.09 -30.21
N THR A 111 -23.99 -7.44 -30.60
CA THR A 111 -25.00 -6.83 -29.73
C THR A 111 -26.22 -7.72 -29.50
N GLN A 112 -26.20 -8.97 -29.98
CA GLN A 112 -27.26 -9.93 -29.74
C GLN A 112 -26.94 -10.79 -28.50
N PRO A 113 -27.71 -10.66 -27.40
CA PRO A 113 -27.47 -11.50 -26.23
C PRO A 113 -27.90 -12.93 -26.47
N THR A 114 -27.11 -13.90 -26.02
CA THR A 114 -27.49 -15.32 -26.04
C THR A 114 -28.46 -15.64 -24.89
N LEU A 115 -28.25 -15.05 -23.72
CA LEU A 115 -29.15 -15.16 -22.59
C LEU A 115 -30.37 -14.26 -22.78
N THR A 116 -31.54 -14.75 -22.40
CA THR A 116 -32.74 -13.90 -22.28
C THR A 116 -32.66 -13.06 -21.01
N VAL A 117 -33.42 -11.94 -20.96
CA VAL A 117 -33.56 -11.11 -19.77
C VAL A 117 -34.06 -11.91 -18.56
N ASP A 118 -34.99 -12.86 -18.78
CA ASP A 118 -35.49 -13.72 -17.70
C ASP A 118 -34.43 -14.67 -17.15
N ALA A 119 -33.57 -15.21 -18.02
CA ALA A 119 -32.46 -16.05 -17.60
C ALA A 119 -31.41 -15.21 -16.79
N ALA A 120 -31.07 -14.02 -17.27
CA ALA A 120 -30.20 -13.09 -16.56
C ALA A 120 -30.80 -12.68 -15.22
N THR A 121 -32.09 -12.41 -15.14
CA THR A 121 -32.81 -12.12 -13.90
C THR A 121 -32.63 -13.22 -12.85
N LYS A 122 -32.74 -14.49 -13.25
CA LYS A 122 -32.52 -15.63 -12.36
C LYS A 122 -31.09 -15.69 -11.84
N VAL A 123 -30.10 -15.39 -12.69
CA VAL A 123 -28.69 -15.31 -12.25
C VAL A 123 -28.51 -14.24 -11.19
N PHE A 124 -29.05 -13.03 -11.40
CA PHE A 124 -29.00 -11.97 -10.38
C PHE A 124 -29.68 -12.37 -9.08
N LEU A 125 -30.84 -13.00 -9.13
CA LEU A 125 -31.57 -13.46 -7.94
C LEU A 125 -30.88 -14.62 -7.20
N SER A 126 -30.00 -15.34 -7.85
CA SER A 126 -29.18 -16.39 -7.22
C SER A 126 -27.81 -15.87 -6.72
N SER A 127 -27.45 -14.62 -7.01
CA SER A 127 -26.12 -14.07 -6.72
C SER A 127 -25.91 -13.65 -5.26
N ALA A 128 -26.96 -13.61 -4.44
CA ALA A 128 -26.91 -13.32 -3.02
C ALA A 128 -28.05 -13.99 -2.24
N ALA A 129 -27.85 -14.16 -0.92
CA ALA A 129 -28.90 -14.69 -0.04
C ALA A 129 -30.08 -13.70 0.04
N SER A 130 -31.31 -14.19 -0.17
CA SER A 130 -32.54 -13.40 -0.20
C SER A 130 -32.51 -12.25 -1.21
N ALA A 131 -31.88 -12.48 -2.35
CA ALA A 131 -31.68 -11.45 -3.37
C ALA A 131 -32.97 -10.88 -3.92
N THR A 132 -33.03 -9.56 -4.06
CA THR A 132 -34.09 -8.82 -4.75
C THR A 132 -33.47 -7.81 -5.72
N LEU A 133 -34.14 -7.54 -6.84
CA LEU A 133 -33.68 -6.52 -7.79
C LEU A 133 -34.19 -5.15 -7.38
N LEU A 134 -33.28 -4.20 -7.16
CA LEU A 134 -33.60 -2.79 -6.92
C LEU A 134 -33.70 -1.98 -8.22
N ARG A 135 -33.19 -2.51 -9.33
CA ARG A 135 -33.24 -1.89 -10.65
C ARG A 135 -33.55 -2.96 -11.70
N PRO A 136 -34.21 -2.60 -12.82
CA PRO A 136 -34.43 -3.49 -13.95
C PRO A 136 -33.11 -4.02 -14.49
N VAL A 137 -33.15 -5.22 -15.05
CA VAL A 137 -32.03 -5.80 -15.80
C VAL A 137 -31.90 -5.09 -17.14
N ASN A 138 -30.76 -4.45 -17.38
CA ASN A 138 -30.48 -3.69 -18.59
C ASN A 138 -29.26 -4.25 -19.31
N LEU A 139 -29.30 -4.24 -20.64
CA LEU A 139 -28.17 -4.60 -21.47
C LEU A 139 -27.22 -3.42 -21.61
N VAL A 140 -25.92 -3.66 -21.46
CA VAL A 140 -24.85 -2.64 -21.55
C VAL A 140 -23.63 -3.22 -22.26
N VAL A 141 -22.82 -2.37 -22.87
CA VAL A 141 -21.46 -2.70 -23.25
C VAL A 141 -20.57 -2.44 -22.04
N PHE A 142 -19.95 -3.48 -21.49
CA PHE A 142 -19.10 -3.40 -20.31
C PHE A 142 -17.62 -3.57 -20.66
N ARG A 143 -16.74 -2.79 -20.04
CA ARG A 143 -15.29 -2.87 -20.20
C ARG A 143 -14.68 -3.64 -19.04
N LEU A 144 -13.99 -4.74 -19.35
CA LEU A 144 -13.19 -5.49 -18.37
C LEU A 144 -11.91 -4.75 -17.99
N GLN A 145 -11.27 -5.15 -16.90
CA GLN A 145 -10.00 -4.57 -16.44
C GLN A 145 -8.86 -4.72 -17.47
N ASN A 146 -8.85 -5.79 -18.25
CA ASN A 146 -7.89 -6.00 -19.34
C ASN A 146 -8.14 -5.12 -20.57
N GLY A 147 -9.20 -4.29 -20.55
CA GLY A 147 -9.59 -3.42 -21.66
C GLY A 147 -10.55 -4.05 -22.68
N GLU A 148 -10.78 -5.36 -22.62
CA GLU A 148 -11.76 -6.06 -23.46
C GLU A 148 -13.17 -5.54 -23.18
N ARG A 149 -14.02 -5.50 -24.22
CA ARG A 149 -15.43 -5.12 -24.08
C ARG A 149 -16.32 -6.30 -24.33
N ARG A 150 -17.34 -6.42 -23.50
CA ARG A 150 -18.34 -7.48 -23.59
C ARG A 150 -19.74 -6.92 -23.50
N LEU A 151 -20.66 -7.61 -24.16
CA LEU A 151 -22.07 -7.40 -23.94
C LEU A 151 -22.42 -8.02 -22.58
N ALA A 152 -23.02 -7.24 -21.70
CA ALA A 152 -23.35 -7.67 -20.35
C ALA A 152 -24.75 -7.22 -19.94
N TYR A 153 -25.40 -8.00 -19.12
CA TYR A 153 -26.57 -7.55 -18.37
C TYR A 153 -26.09 -6.90 -17.06
N MET A 154 -26.72 -5.79 -16.69
CA MET A 154 -26.46 -5.04 -15.48
C MET A 154 -27.74 -4.90 -14.67
N SER A 155 -27.63 -5.08 -13.35
CA SER A 155 -28.69 -4.74 -12.41
C SER A 155 -28.09 -4.31 -11.05
N VAL A 156 -28.96 -3.76 -10.17
CA VAL A 156 -28.66 -3.52 -8.77
C VAL A 156 -29.44 -4.52 -7.93
N VAL A 157 -28.71 -5.30 -7.14
CA VAL A 157 -29.23 -6.40 -6.32
C VAL A 157 -29.09 -6.03 -4.85
N ALA A 158 -30.13 -6.26 -4.05
CA ALA A 158 -30.07 -6.25 -2.60
C ALA A 158 -30.12 -7.69 -2.08
N GLY A 159 -29.13 -8.09 -1.30
CA GLY A 159 -29.11 -9.31 -0.48
C GLY A 159 -29.35 -8.98 0.99
N THR A 160 -29.17 -9.97 1.88
CA THR A 160 -29.43 -9.81 3.31
C THR A 160 -28.62 -8.68 3.96
N ASN A 161 -27.34 -8.55 3.61
CA ASN A 161 -26.44 -7.54 4.20
C ASN A 161 -25.64 -6.78 3.14
N GLU A 162 -26.05 -6.81 1.89
CA GLU A 162 -25.34 -6.19 0.79
C GLU A 162 -26.30 -5.57 -0.22
N VAL A 163 -25.85 -4.48 -0.84
CA VAL A 163 -26.46 -3.92 -2.05
C VAL A 163 -25.33 -3.70 -3.03
N PHE A 164 -25.44 -4.27 -4.21
CA PHE A 164 -24.38 -4.16 -5.21
C PHE A 164 -24.96 -4.03 -6.62
N ARG A 165 -24.18 -3.39 -7.48
CA ARG A 165 -24.40 -3.43 -8.91
C ARG A 165 -23.54 -4.54 -9.49
N ALA A 166 -24.16 -5.47 -10.19
CA ALA A 166 -23.45 -6.56 -10.85
C ALA A 166 -23.59 -6.49 -12.37
N PHE A 167 -22.59 -7.05 -13.04
CA PHE A 167 -22.52 -7.22 -14.48
C PHE A 167 -22.31 -8.69 -14.75
N ILE A 168 -23.19 -9.28 -15.55
CA ILE A 168 -23.07 -10.66 -15.99
C ILE A 168 -22.92 -10.71 -17.53
N ASP A 169 -22.07 -11.59 -18.00
CA ASP A 169 -21.84 -11.79 -19.42
C ASP A 169 -23.15 -12.21 -20.12
N ALA A 170 -23.54 -11.49 -21.17
CA ALA A 170 -24.81 -11.69 -21.84
C ALA A 170 -24.88 -12.97 -22.71
N ALA A 171 -23.73 -13.64 -22.89
CA ALA A 171 -23.65 -14.92 -23.58
C ALA A 171 -23.64 -16.10 -22.62
N SER A 172 -22.80 -16.05 -21.58
CA SER A 172 -22.54 -17.18 -20.67
C SER A 172 -23.27 -17.12 -19.33
N GLY A 173 -23.71 -15.92 -18.89
CA GLY A 173 -24.30 -15.72 -17.56
C GLY A 173 -23.28 -15.66 -16.41
N VAL A 174 -22.00 -15.69 -16.72
CA VAL A 174 -20.92 -15.56 -15.71
C VAL A 174 -20.85 -14.14 -15.20
N GLU A 175 -20.72 -13.96 -13.88
CA GLU A 175 -20.49 -12.63 -13.31
C GLU A 175 -19.13 -12.10 -13.76
N LEU A 176 -19.14 -10.92 -14.40
CA LEU A 176 -17.95 -10.22 -14.88
C LEU A 176 -17.36 -9.31 -13.81
N GLN A 177 -18.24 -8.64 -13.07
CA GLN A 177 -17.86 -7.65 -12.05
C GLN A 177 -19.04 -7.34 -11.15
N ARG A 178 -18.76 -7.00 -9.86
CA ARG A 178 -19.75 -6.36 -8.98
C ARG A 178 -19.12 -5.18 -8.25
N TYR A 179 -19.94 -4.16 -7.99
CA TYR A 179 -19.58 -2.97 -7.20
C TYR A 179 -20.55 -2.83 -6.03
N SER A 180 -20.03 -2.76 -4.80
CA SER A 180 -20.87 -2.45 -3.63
C SER A 180 -21.51 -1.07 -3.82
N MET A 181 -22.82 -1.00 -3.58
CA MET A 181 -23.59 0.25 -3.55
C MET A 181 -23.77 0.78 -2.13
N LEU A 182 -23.43 -0.04 -1.12
CA LEU A 182 -23.35 0.41 0.25
C LEU A 182 -22.03 1.17 0.40
N GLN A 183 -22.13 2.45 0.65
CA GLN A 183 -21.00 3.21 1.16
C GLN A 183 -20.75 2.70 2.57
N LYS A 184 -19.61 2.03 2.75
CA LYS A 184 -19.16 1.63 4.07
C LYS A 184 -19.00 2.89 4.91
N GLN A 185 -19.49 2.88 6.13
CA GLN A 185 -19.34 4.02 7.01
C GLN A 185 -17.99 3.93 7.70
N SER A 186 -17.02 4.74 7.27
CA SER A 186 -15.81 4.95 8.04
C SER A 186 -16.15 5.58 9.38
N ALA A 187 -15.48 5.15 10.42
CA ALA A 187 -15.54 5.74 11.74
C ALA A 187 -14.13 5.95 12.27
N VAL A 188 -13.99 6.83 13.25
CA VAL A 188 -12.75 7.02 13.97
C VAL A 188 -12.96 6.50 15.38
N GLY A 189 -12.26 5.42 15.72
CA GLY A 189 -12.19 4.90 17.07
C GLY A 189 -11.04 5.51 17.85
N THR A 190 -11.05 5.27 19.14
CA THR A 190 -9.93 5.54 20.03
C THR A 190 -9.52 4.25 20.72
N GLY A 191 -8.23 4.10 21.00
CA GLY A 191 -7.73 2.96 21.74
C GLY A 191 -6.42 3.27 22.43
N ARG A 192 -6.12 2.48 23.47
CA ARG A 192 -4.87 2.60 24.19
C ARG A 192 -3.84 1.66 23.56
N GLY A 193 -2.65 2.18 23.25
CA GLY A 193 -1.52 1.40 22.76
C GLY A 193 -0.73 0.70 23.88
N VAL A 194 0.18 -0.17 23.48
CA VAL A 194 1.07 -0.95 24.35
C VAL A 194 1.92 -0.06 25.25
N VAL A 195 2.37 1.07 24.72
CA VAL A 195 3.17 2.06 25.47
C VAL A 195 2.31 2.98 26.34
N GLY A 196 0.99 2.81 26.33
CA GLY A 196 0.03 3.53 27.18
C GLY A 196 -0.47 4.84 26.61
N ASP A 197 -0.11 5.18 25.42
CA ASP A 197 -0.60 6.32 24.67
C ASP A 197 -2.03 6.06 24.10
N THR A 198 -2.72 7.12 23.73
CA THR A 198 -4.04 7.03 23.11
C THR A 198 -3.91 7.32 21.62
N LYS A 199 -4.36 6.38 20.81
CA LYS A 199 -4.32 6.44 19.35
C LYS A 199 -5.73 6.58 18.76
N LYS A 200 -5.82 7.22 17.59
CA LYS A 200 -7.03 7.22 16.76
C LYS A 200 -6.92 6.13 15.71
N MET A 201 -7.97 5.33 15.57
CA MET A 201 -8.05 4.24 14.60
C MET A 201 -9.04 4.59 13.50
N SER A 202 -8.68 4.37 12.24
CA SER A 202 -9.63 4.37 11.13
C SER A 202 -10.28 2.99 11.06
N VAL A 203 -11.59 2.92 11.24
CA VAL A 203 -12.31 1.65 11.37
C VAL A 203 -13.57 1.64 10.51
N LEU A 204 -14.05 0.45 10.17
CA LEU A 204 -15.33 0.23 9.52
C LEU A 204 -16.43 0.02 10.57
N ARG A 205 -17.51 0.79 10.51
CA ARG A 205 -18.72 0.49 11.28
C ARG A 205 -19.63 -0.43 10.47
N GLN A 206 -19.92 -1.62 11.00
CA GLN A 206 -20.77 -2.60 10.34
C GLN A 206 -21.55 -3.43 11.37
N GLY A 207 -22.86 -3.57 11.17
CA GLY A 207 -23.71 -4.47 11.98
C GLY A 207 -23.76 -4.16 13.48
N GLY A 208 -23.48 -2.90 13.88
CA GLY A 208 -23.44 -2.51 15.30
C GLY A 208 -22.10 -2.69 15.97
N ALA A 209 -21.07 -3.16 15.25
CA ALA A 209 -19.69 -3.26 15.69
C ALA A 209 -18.76 -2.35 14.87
N PHE A 210 -17.57 -2.14 15.40
CA PHE A 210 -16.47 -1.46 14.73
C PHE A 210 -15.39 -2.48 14.43
N LEU A 211 -14.92 -2.50 13.19
CA LEU A 211 -13.94 -3.47 12.69
C LEU A 211 -12.63 -2.74 12.38
N ALA A 212 -11.50 -3.36 12.71
CA ALA A 212 -10.17 -2.86 12.35
C ALA A 212 -9.90 -3.07 10.85
N ASP A 213 -10.69 -2.40 10.02
CA ASP A 213 -10.66 -2.35 8.56
C ASP A 213 -10.64 -0.86 8.16
N ASP A 214 -9.48 -0.39 7.70
CA ASP A 214 -9.25 1.02 7.39
C ASP A 214 -10.01 1.44 6.12
N GLN A 215 -10.83 2.44 6.23
CA GLN A 215 -11.63 2.98 5.14
C GLN A 215 -11.09 4.31 4.57
N LEU A 216 -9.95 4.80 5.07
CA LEU A 216 -9.39 6.08 4.67
C LEU A 216 -8.22 5.94 3.70
N ARG A 217 -7.43 4.87 3.82
CA ARG A 217 -6.28 4.61 2.93
C ARG A 217 -6.70 3.82 1.70
N PRO A 218 -6.04 4.02 0.54
CA PRO A 218 -6.39 3.31 -0.69
C PRO A 218 -6.29 1.79 -0.63
N PRO A 219 -5.23 1.16 -0.01
CA PRO A 219 -5.15 -0.29 0.09
C PRO A 219 -6.18 -0.84 1.08
N VAL A 220 -6.53 -2.10 0.92
CA VAL A 220 -7.15 -2.85 2.01
C VAL A 220 -6.12 -2.93 3.14
N LEU A 221 -6.40 -2.32 4.28
CA LEU A 221 -5.60 -2.38 5.48
C LEU A 221 -6.49 -2.92 6.60
N ALA A 222 -6.25 -4.16 6.99
CA ALA A 222 -7.09 -4.83 7.97
C ALA A 222 -6.28 -5.64 8.97
N THR A 223 -6.72 -5.61 10.22
CA THR A 223 -6.11 -6.35 11.33
C THR A 223 -7.01 -7.48 11.76
N PHE A 224 -6.46 -8.68 11.82
CA PHE A 224 -7.15 -9.92 12.12
C PHE A 224 -6.66 -10.49 13.44
N ASP A 225 -7.59 -10.75 14.35
CA ASP A 225 -7.34 -11.29 15.68
C ASP A 225 -7.52 -12.82 15.67
N MET A 226 -6.43 -13.53 15.91
CA MET A 226 -6.43 -15.00 15.96
C MET A 226 -6.87 -15.55 17.32
N ARG A 227 -7.11 -14.71 18.33
CA ARG A 227 -7.69 -15.05 19.64
C ARG A 227 -6.95 -16.17 20.38
N GLY A 228 -5.63 -16.18 20.31
CA GLY A 228 -4.79 -17.21 20.93
C GLY A 228 -4.80 -18.56 20.18
N ASN A 229 -5.30 -18.60 18.97
CA ASN A 229 -5.36 -19.82 18.17
C ASN A 229 -4.23 -19.84 17.13
N LEU A 230 -3.08 -20.41 17.51
CA LEU A 230 -1.91 -20.53 16.63
C LEU A 230 -2.22 -21.33 15.37
N ASN A 231 -3.02 -22.41 15.48
CA ASN A 231 -3.37 -23.20 14.30
C ASN A 231 -4.15 -22.35 13.28
N ARG A 232 -5.04 -21.47 13.74
CA ARG A 232 -5.75 -20.55 12.83
C ARG A 232 -4.79 -19.57 12.16
N ALA A 233 -3.81 -19.04 12.90
CA ALA A 233 -2.76 -18.17 12.32
C ALA A 233 -1.96 -18.93 11.26
N LEU A 234 -1.52 -20.15 11.54
CA LEU A 234 -0.81 -21.01 10.61
C LEU A 234 -1.64 -21.31 9.35
N ASP A 235 -2.92 -21.68 9.52
CA ASP A 235 -3.82 -21.92 8.39
C ASP A 235 -3.88 -20.68 7.45
N VAL A 236 -4.01 -19.48 8.02
CA VAL A 236 -4.03 -18.23 7.24
C VAL A 236 -2.69 -18.01 6.55
N LEU A 237 -1.58 -18.18 7.26
CA LEU A 237 -0.24 -18.00 6.68
C LEU A 237 0.01 -18.92 5.48
N ILE A 238 -0.51 -20.15 5.50
CA ILE A 238 -0.39 -21.09 4.38
C ILE A 238 -1.48 -20.94 3.31
N GLY A 239 -2.31 -19.88 3.39
CA GLY A 239 -3.23 -19.50 2.34
C GLY A 239 -4.71 -19.78 2.60
N ALA A 240 -5.10 -20.21 3.79
CA ALA A 240 -6.51 -20.36 4.13
C ALA A 240 -7.24 -19.00 4.08
N PRO A 241 -8.53 -18.99 3.70
CA PRO A 241 -9.30 -17.75 3.62
C PRO A 241 -9.50 -17.11 4.99
N LEU A 242 -9.46 -15.78 5.04
CA LEU A 242 -9.87 -14.97 6.18
C LEU A 242 -11.39 -14.80 6.18
N PHE A 243 -11.99 -14.84 7.36
CA PHE A 243 -13.42 -14.65 7.55
C PHE A 243 -13.69 -13.29 8.21
N ALA A 244 -14.90 -12.75 8.02
CA ALA A 244 -15.33 -11.54 8.69
C ALA A 244 -15.26 -11.65 10.24
N SER A 245 -15.41 -12.86 10.76
CA SER A 245 -15.26 -13.15 12.19
C SER A 245 -13.82 -13.08 12.71
N ASP A 246 -12.83 -13.13 11.84
CA ASP A 246 -11.41 -13.03 12.22
C ASP A 246 -10.97 -11.57 12.35
N VAL A 247 -11.71 -10.62 11.76
CA VAL A 247 -11.37 -9.20 11.87
C VAL A 247 -11.43 -8.76 13.32
N ALA A 248 -10.39 -8.09 13.80
CA ALA A 248 -10.39 -7.49 15.13
C ALA A 248 -11.55 -6.49 15.23
N SER A 249 -12.35 -6.58 16.28
CA SER A 249 -13.60 -5.84 16.39
C SER A 249 -13.85 -5.35 17.80
N ASP A 250 -14.55 -4.21 17.90
CA ASP A 250 -14.98 -3.59 19.13
C ASP A 250 -16.45 -3.18 19.05
N THR A 251 -17.15 -3.10 20.18
CA THR A 251 -18.59 -2.82 20.23
C THR A 251 -18.93 -1.37 20.48
N ASP A 252 -18.08 -0.63 21.16
CA ASP A 252 -18.33 0.76 21.57
C ASP A 252 -17.33 1.77 20.94
N ASN A 253 -16.34 1.25 20.20
CA ASN A 253 -15.30 2.04 19.53
C ASN A 253 -14.25 2.67 20.47
N ASP A 254 -14.18 2.20 21.71
CA ASP A 254 -13.12 2.49 22.68
C ASP A 254 -12.27 1.22 22.90
N TRP A 255 -11.30 1.05 22.02
CA TRP A 255 -10.55 -0.18 21.82
C TRP A 255 -9.61 -0.46 22.99
N THR A 256 -9.75 -1.65 23.57
CA THR A 256 -8.99 -2.12 24.74
C THR A 256 -7.94 -3.19 24.40
N ASP A 257 -8.00 -3.80 23.23
CA ASP A 257 -6.95 -4.72 22.76
C ASP A 257 -5.73 -3.92 22.27
N LEU A 258 -4.67 -3.93 23.07
CA LEU A 258 -3.44 -3.18 22.83
C LEU A 258 -2.77 -3.59 21.51
N ALA A 259 -2.75 -4.90 21.19
CA ALA A 259 -2.16 -5.41 19.96
C ALA A 259 -2.97 -4.96 18.73
N ALA A 260 -4.30 -4.99 18.82
CA ALA A 260 -5.17 -4.54 17.73
C ALA A 260 -4.99 -3.04 17.44
N VAL A 261 -4.92 -2.22 18.48
CA VAL A 261 -4.72 -0.76 18.35
C VAL A 261 -3.40 -0.47 17.66
N ASP A 262 -2.30 -1.00 18.17
CA ASP A 262 -0.98 -0.67 17.67
C ASP A 262 -0.72 -1.27 16.29
N ALA A 263 -1.03 -2.54 16.06
CA ALA A 263 -0.88 -3.14 14.74
C ALA A 263 -1.62 -2.34 13.67
N HIS A 264 -2.90 -2.01 13.92
CA HIS A 264 -3.73 -1.30 12.96
C HIS A 264 -3.22 0.12 12.66
N VAL A 265 -2.84 0.85 13.71
CA VAL A 265 -2.39 2.24 13.59
C VAL A 265 -0.98 2.31 13.01
N HIS A 266 -0.04 1.49 13.50
CA HIS A 266 1.36 1.54 13.06
C HIS A 266 1.53 1.08 11.60
N VAL A 267 0.77 0.07 11.16
CA VAL A 267 0.71 -0.32 9.73
C VAL A 267 0.19 0.85 8.88
N GLY A 268 -0.86 1.54 9.34
CA GLY A 268 -1.38 2.73 8.68
C GLY A 268 -0.39 3.88 8.65
N TRP A 269 0.35 4.14 9.73
CA TRP A 269 1.39 5.16 9.78
C TRP A 269 2.56 4.83 8.85
N THR A 270 2.96 3.58 8.78
CA THR A 270 4.00 3.13 7.85
C THR A 270 3.60 3.38 6.39
N TYR A 271 2.33 3.04 6.01
CA TYR A 271 1.79 3.40 4.70
C TYR A 271 1.87 4.91 4.45
N ASP A 272 1.42 5.73 5.41
CA ASP A 272 1.40 7.18 5.31
C ASP A 272 2.81 7.77 5.16
N TYR A 273 3.82 7.22 5.86
CA TYR A 273 5.21 7.64 5.72
C TYR A 273 5.71 7.41 4.29
N TYR A 274 5.57 6.19 3.77
CA TYR A 274 5.99 5.88 2.40
C TYR A 274 5.30 6.75 1.36
N PHE A 275 4.02 7.01 1.54
CA PHE A 275 3.27 7.88 0.66
C PHE A 275 3.70 9.36 0.76
N LYS A 276 3.76 9.90 1.97
CA LYS A 276 4.05 11.32 2.20
C LYS A 276 5.52 11.66 1.95
N ARG A 277 6.44 10.78 2.34
CA ARG A 277 7.88 11.01 2.23
C ARG A 277 8.43 10.68 0.86
N HIS A 278 7.95 9.60 0.25
CA HIS A 278 8.53 9.03 -0.97
C HIS A 278 7.57 8.97 -2.17
N GLY A 279 6.30 9.32 -2.00
CA GLY A 279 5.27 9.20 -3.04
C GLY A 279 4.92 7.75 -3.38
N ARG A 280 5.31 6.78 -2.52
CA ARG A 280 5.09 5.35 -2.76
C ARG A 280 3.71 4.93 -2.27
N ARG A 281 2.97 4.24 -3.13
CA ARG A 281 1.63 3.73 -2.85
C ARG A 281 1.70 2.31 -2.30
N GLY A 282 1.81 2.18 -0.98
CA GLY A 282 1.96 0.88 -0.31
C GLY A 282 3.29 0.18 -0.59
N LEU A 283 3.38 -1.10 -0.26
CA LEU A 283 4.65 -1.84 -0.32
C LEU A 283 5.13 -2.08 -1.76
N ASP A 284 4.21 -2.28 -2.71
CA ASP A 284 4.50 -2.59 -4.12
C ASP A 284 4.33 -1.38 -5.07
N ASN A 285 4.09 -0.20 -4.51
CA ASN A 285 3.74 1.01 -5.25
C ASN A 285 2.42 0.91 -6.06
N ARG A 286 1.51 -0.02 -5.69
CA ARG A 286 0.23 -0.30 -6.36
C ARG A 286 -0.91 -0.53 -5.37
N ASP A 287 -0.71 -0.15 -4.09
CA ASP A 287 -1.70 -0.31 -3.01
C ASP A 287 -2.09 -1.78 -2.76
N ARG A 288 -1.09 -2.71 -2.76
CA ARG A 288 -1.37 -4.11 -2.36
C ARG A 288 -1.97 -4.15 -0.96
N PRO A 289 -2.84 -5.14 -0.66
CA PRO A 289 -3.42 -5.31 0.67
C PRO A 289 -2.36 -5.41 1.78
N LEU A 290 -2.66 -4.85 2.94
CA LEU A 290 -1.87 -4.90 4.15
C LEU A 290 -2.68 -5.71 5.20
N ILE A 291 -2.34 -6.98 5.32
CA ILE A 291 -3.01 -7.93 6.21
C ILE A 291 -2.15 -8.14 7.45
N SER A 292 -2.67 -7.80 8.62
CA SER A 292 -1.99 -7.97 9.90
C SER A 292 -2.64 -9.08 10.70
N LEU A 293 -1.86 -10.03 11.22
CA LEU A 293 -2.29 -11.06 12.14
C LEU A 293 -1.75 -10.76 13.54
N ILE A 294 -2.64 -10.72 14.50
CA ILE A 294 -2.33 -10.51 15.92
C ILE A 294 -2.88 -11.66 16.77
N ASN A 295 -2.40 -11.74 17.99
CA ASN A 295 -2.92 -12.67 18.98
C ASN A 295 -2.94 -14.14 18.50
N GLY A 296 -1.98 -14.56 17.66
CA GLY A 296 -1.83 -15.98 17.31
C GLY A 296 -1.54 -16.84 18.55
N VAL A 297 -0.77 -16.27 19.49
CA VAL A 297 -0.47 -16.87 20.80
C VAL A 297 -0.71 -15.81 21.86
N THR A 298 -1.41 -16.15 22.96
CA THR A 298 -1.50 -15.24 24.11
C THR A 298 -0.18 -15.23 24.88
N GLN A 299 0.12 -14.15 25.61
CA GLN A 299 1.32 -14.10 26.46
C GLN A 299 1.44 -15.31 27.40
N GLN A 300 0.32 -15.71 28.02
CA GLN A 300 0.32 -16.89 28.90
C GLN A 300 0.53 -18.20 28.11
N GLY A 301 -0.05 -18.30 26.92
CA GLY A 301 0.12 -19.46 26.03
C GLY A 301 1.55 -19.61 25.53
N ALA A 302 2.30 -18.52 25.38
CA ALA A 302 3.69 -18.54 24.96
C ALA A 302 4.57 -19.42 25.86
N LEU A 303 4.31 -19.45 27.15
CA LEU A 303 5.09 -20.25 28.13
C LEU A 303 4.94 -21.76 27.92
N ALA A 304 3.98 -22.21 27.15
CA ALA A 304 3.73 -23.62 26.86
C ALA A 304 4.18 -24.04 25.45
N LEU A 305 4.72 -23.11 24.65
CA LEU A 305 5.18 -23.41 23.30
C LEU A 305 6.51 -24.18 23.32
N PRO A 306 6.75 -25.07 22.33
CA PRO A 306 8.08 -25.57 22.02
C PRO A 306 9.05 -24.40 21.72
N PRO A 307 10.38 -24.55 21.96
CA PRO A 307 11.33 -23.46 21.77
C PRO A 307 11.31 -22.83 20.37
N GLU A 308 11.18 -23.66 19.32
CA GLU A 308 11.10 -23.19 17.94
C GLU A 308 9.84 -22.35 17.68
N ASP A 309 8.68 -22.78 18.17
CA ASP A 309 7.42 -22.04 18.04
C ASP A 309 7.41 -20.78 18.93
N PHE A 310 8.03 -20.88 20.11
CA PHE A 310 8.20 -19.71 21.00
C PHE A 310 9.00 -18.62 20.32
N GLY A 311 10.15 -18.96 19.74
CA GLY A 311 10.99 -18.03 19.00
C GLY A 311 10.26 -17.37 17.84
N LEU A 312 9.51 -18.15 17.06
CA LEU A 312 8.85 -17.67 15.85
C LEU A 312 7.53 -16.91 16.10
N PHE A 313 6.71 -17.36 17.08
CA PHE A 313 5.34 -16.85 17.22
C PHE A 313 5.09 -16.05 18.48
N ALA A 314 5.95 -16.13 19.49
CA ALA A 314 5.79 -15.34 20.70
C ALA A 314 6.66 -14.08 20.74
N ILE A 315 7.94 -14.21 20.36
CA ILE A 315 8.94 -13.14 20.49
C ILE A 315 9.49 -12.69 19.12
N ASN A 316 8.69 -12.82 18.07
CA ASN A 316 9.05 -12.37 16.73
C ASN A 316 7.89 -11.62 16.08
N ALA A 317 8.22 -10.69 15.18
CA ALA A 317 7.34 -10.19 14.16
C ALA A 317 7.97 -10.55 12.81
N PHE A 318 7.16 -10.79 11.78
CA PHE A 318 7.70 -11.07 10.45
C PHE A 318 6.74 -10.68 9.33
N TRP A 319 7.30 -10.19 8.24
CA TRP A 319 6.64 -10.07 6.96
C TRP A 319 6.84 -11.34 6.14
N CYS A 320 5.76 -11.90 5.61
CA CYS A 320 5.83 -12.97 4.63
C CYS A 320 5.19 -12.52 3.32
N ASP A 321 5.98 -12.35 2.28
CA ASP A 321 5.55 -11.75 1.00
C ASP A 321 4.53 -12.59 0.24
N THR A 322 4.55 -13.91 0.42
CA THR A 322 3.68 -14.88 -0.26
C THR A 322 2.67 -15.56 0.65
N CYS A 323 2.68 -15.26 1.94
CA CYS A 323 1.71 -15.79 2.89
C CYS A 323 0.34 -15.12 2.77
N GLY A 324 -0.65 -15.74 3.41
CA GLY A 324 -2.02 -15.24 3.46
C GLY A 324 -2.87 -15.64 2.27
N PRO A 325 -4.16 -15.28 2.28
CA PRO A 325 -5.11 -15.66 1.23
C PRO A 325 -4.64 -15.20 -0.15
N ASN A 326 -4.58 -16.12 -1.10
CA ASN A 326 -4.11 -15.86 -2.47
C ASN A 326 -2.66 -15.33 -2.56
N GLY A 327 -1.83 -15.50 -1.52
CA GLY A 327 -0.45 -15.02 -1.50
C GLY A 327 -0.30 -13.50 -1.54
N VAL A 328 -1.23 -12.77 -0.91
CA VAL A 328 -1.22 -11.30 -0.95
C VAL A 328 -0.15 -10.66 -0.06
N GLY A 329 0.55 -11.43 0.75
CA GLY A 329 1.49 -10.96 1.77
C GLY A 329 0.79 -10.67 3.09
N THR A 330 1.46 -11.03 4.19
CA THR A 330 0.89 -10.93 5.54
C THR A 330 1.98 -10.59 6.53
N ILE A 331 1.67 -9.71 7.48
CA ILE A 331 2.53 -9.45 8.64
C ILE A 331 1.94 -10.14 9.87
N TYR A 332 2.80 -10.79 10.64
CA TYR A 332 2.46 -11.41 11.91
C TYR A 332 3.16 -10.69 13.06
N PHE A 333 2.48 -10.55 14.19
CA PHE A 333 3.03 -9.95 15.41
C PHE A 333 2.88 -10.89 16.60
N GLY A 334 4.00 -11.23 17.24
CA GLY A 334 4.02 -11.94 18.52
C GLY A 334 3.66 -11.01 19.68
N ASN A 335 3.10 -11.61 20.72
CA ASN A 335 2.62 -10.89 21.90
C ASN A 335 3.64 -10.83 23.04
N GLY A 336 4.83 -11.44 22.86
CA GLY A 336 5.77 -11.63 23.94
C GLY A 336 5.27 -12.65 24.97
N PHE A 337 5.68 -12.48 26.20
CA PHE A 337 5.32 -13.35 27.31
C PHE A 337 5.01 -12.53 28.58
N PRO A 338 4.32 -13.10 29.58
CA PRO A 338 3.84 -12.33 30.72
C PRO A 338 4.97 -11.96 31.67
N GLN A 339 4.84 -10.83 32.35
CA GLN A 339 5.71 -10.50 33.48
C GLN A 339 5.45 -11.43 34.67
N PRO A 340 6.47 -11.77 35.48
CA PRO A 340 7.83 -11.21 35.49
C PRO A 340 8.88 -12.02 34.68
N PHE A 341 8.45 -12.89 33.78
CA PHE A 341 9.37 -13.71 32.99
C PHE A 341 10.31 -12.83 32.15
N VAL A 342 11.52 -13.31 31.93
CA VAL A 342 12.56 -12.70 31.09
C VAL A 342 13.23 -13.78 30.24
N ASP A 343 13.80 -13.36 29.10
CA ASP A 343 14.66 -14.22 28.29
C ASP A 343 16.04 -14.47 28.93
N GLU A 344 16.90 -15.19 28.26
CA GLU A 344 18.27 -15.52 28.74
C GLU A 344 19.14 -14.26 28.95
N GLN A 345 18.82 -13.16 28.27
CA GLN A 345 19.51 -11.87 28.39
C GLN A 345 18.87 -10.96 29.45
N GLY A 346 17.86 -11.45 30.19
CA GLY A 346 17.16 -10.69 31.22
C GLY A 346 16.21 -9.63 30.66
N ARG A 347 15.69 -9.82 29.44
CA ARG A 347 14.76 -8.94 28.76
C ARG A 347 13.33 -9.49 28.85
N ASN A 348 12.39 -8.60 29.08
CA ASN A 348 10.96 -8.88 28.95
C ASN A 348 10.48 -8.42 27.56
N TRP A 349 9.71 -9.26 26.92
CA TRP A 349 9.11 -9.00 25.61
C TRP A 349 7.60 -8.81 25.79
N THR A 350 7.07 -7.75 25.20
CA THR A 350 5.63 -7.49 25.15
C THR A 350 5.14 -7.49 23.71
N TYR A 351 3.93 -7.04 23.44
CA TYR A 351 3.35 -7.01 22.09
C TYR A 351 4.26 -6.29 21.10
N LEU A 352 4.77 -7.01 20.10
CA LEU A 352 5.74 -6.45 19.14
C LEU A 352 5.10 -5.40 18.21
N ALA A 353 3.79 -5.46 18.01
CA ALA A 353 3.05 -4.40 17.35
C ALA A 353 3.16 -3.03 18.06
N GLY A 354 3.59 -3.01 19.34
CA GLY A 354 3.78 -1.79 20.13
C GLY A 354 4.98 -0.94 19.71
N SER A 355 6.01 -1.53 19.09
CA SER A 355 7.17 -0.81 18.55
C SER A 355 6.91 -0.40 17.11
N LEU A 356 6.82 0.92 16.87
CA LEU A 356 6.54 1.46 15.53
C LEU A 356 7.65 1.14 14.54
N ASP A 357 8.90 1.21 14.97
CA ASP A 357 10.08 0.85 14.19
C ASP A 357 10.07 -0.62 13.76
N VAL A 358 9.68 -1.56 14.65
CA VAL A 358 9.53 -2.99 14.33
C VAL A 358 8.43 -3.20 13.28
N VAL A 359 7.26 -2.57 13.46
CA VAL A 359 6.17 -2.68 12.46
C VAL A 359 6.62 -2.16 11.10
N ALA A 360 7.32 -1.03 11.08
CA ALA A 360 7.81 -0.43 9.84
C ALA A 360 9.00 -1.21 9.26
N HIS A 361 9.86 -1.83 10.08
CA HIS A 361 10.90 -2.75 9.66
C HIS A 361 10.30 -3.92 8.86
N GLU A 362 9.33 -4.61 9.42
CA GLU A 362 8.70 -5.75 8.77
C GLU A 362 8.02 -5.38 7.44
N LEU A 363 7.28 -4.27 7.43
CA LEU A 363 6.66 -3.80 6.20
C LEU A 363 7.69 -3.35 5.15
N THR A 364 8.88 -2.92 5.57
CA THR A 364 9.96 -2.55 4.65
C THR A 364 10.54 -3.76 3.91
N HIS A 365 10.49 -4.96 4.48
CA HIS A 365 10.79 -6.18 3.72
C HIS A 365 9.87 -6.32 2.49
N GLY A 366 8.59 -5.99 2.62
CA GLY A 366 7.65 -5.95 1.49
C GLY A 366 7.97 -4.85 0.45
N VAL A 367 8.56 -3.74 0.88
CA VAL A 367 9.10 -2.72 -0.04
C VAL A 367 10.33 -3.26 -0.78
N THR A 368 11.24 -3.92 -0.08
CA THR A 368 12.44 -4.52 -0.66
C THR A 368 12.10 -5.62 -1.65
N SER A 369 11.21 -6.55 -1.31
CA SER A 369 10.81 -7.67 -2.17
C SER A 369 10.13 -7.21 -3.47
N SER A 370 9.42 -6.08 -3.42
CA SER A 370 8.75 -5.49 -4.59
C SER A 370 9.60 -4.48 -5.36
N SER A 371 10.87 -4.29 -5.00
CA SER A 371 11.80 -3.34 -5.65
C SER A 371 13.16 -3.98 -5.95
N SER A 372 14.19 -3.78 -5.14
CA SER A 372 15.52 -4.38 -5.35
C SER A 372 15.53 -5.90 -5.21
N ASN A 373 14.61 -6.46 -4.43
CA ASN A 373 14.47 -7.90 -4.18
C ASN A 373 15.79 -8.55 -3.76
N LEU A 374 16.45 -7.96 -2.75
CA LEU A 374 17.75 -8.39 -2.23
C LEU A 374 17.68 -9.87 -1.80
N ILE A 375 18.72 -10.64 -2.17
CA ILE A 375 18.83 -12.06 -1.83
C ILE A 375 18.90 -12.20 -0.29
N PRO A 376 18.16 -13.13 0.33
CA PRO A 376 18.05 -13.23 1.78
C PRO A 376 19.25 -13.97 2.42
N GLY A 377 20.47 -13.51 2.21
CA GLY A 377 21.67 -14.09 2.79
C GLY A 377 22.90 -13.22 2.55
N ASP A 378 23.94 -13.41 3.34
CA ASP A 378 25.20 -12.68 3.28
C ASP A 378 25.01 -11.14 3.26
N GLU A 379 25.83 -10.41 2.50
CA GLU A 379 25.72 -8.94 2.41
C GLU A 379 24.41 -8.44 1.81
N PRO A 380 23.82 -9.06 0.77
CA PRO A 380 22.48 -8.64 0.30
C PRO A 380 21.40 -8.80 1.35
N GLY A 381 21.40 -9.89 2.12
CA GLY A 381 20.49 -10.11 3.25
C GLY A 381 20.71 -9.06 4.35
N ALA A 382 21.96 -8.83 4.73
CA ALA A 382 22.29 -7.79 5.71
C ALA A 382 21.91 -6.37 5.24
N LEU A 383 21.93 -6.09 3.94
CA LEU A 383 21.41 -4.83 3.38
C LEU A 383 19.89 -4.76 3.46
N ASN A 384 19.17 -5.87 3.27
CA ASN A 384 17.72 -5.92 3.43
C ASN A 384 17.33 -5.60 4.88
N GLU A 385 17.99 -6.26 5.85
CA GLU A 385 17.80 -5.97 7.28
C GLU A 385 18.13 -4.52 7.64
N ALA A 386 19.27 -4.02 7.15
CA ALA A 386 19.68 -2.64 7.40
C ALA A 386 18.70 -1.62 6.83
N PHE A 387 18.16 -1.85 5.64
CA PHE A 387 17.18 -0.95 5.04
C PHE A 387 15.87 -0.95 5.84
N SER A 388 15.48 -2.11 6.35
CA SER A 388 14.33 -2.25 7.23
C SER A 388 14.53 -1.49 8.55
N ASP A 389 15.70 -1.59 9.19
CA ASP A 389 16.04 -0.80 10.39
C ASP A 389 16.07 0.72 10.10
N MET A 390 16.69 1.13 8.99
CA MET A 390 16.77 2.55 8.60
C MET A 390 15.40 3.16 8.37
N MET A 391 14.52 2.43 7.69
CA MET A 391 13.16 2.92 7.41
C MET A 391 12.27 2.81 8.65
N GLY A 392 12.42 1.75 9.47
CA GLY A 392 11.78 1.63 10.77
C GLY A 392 12.02 2.85 11.63
N THR A 393 13.28 3.16 11.89
CA THR A 393 13.71 4.38 12.62
C THR A 393 13.18 5.66 11.94
N SER A 394 13.20 5.74 10.61
CA SER A 394 12.71 6.93 9.89
C SER A 394 11.21 7.14 10.05
N VAL A 395 10.42 6.06 10.07
CA VAL A 395 8.97 6.11 10.34
C VAL A 395 8.73 6.61 11.77
N GLU A 396 9.49 6.12 12.70
CA GLU A 396 9.41 6.54 14.09
C GLU A 396 9.67 8.05 14.26
N PHE A 397 10.78 8.56 13.72
CA PHE A 397 11.07 10.00 13.70
C PHE A 397 10.04 10.84 12.93
N PHE A 398 9.24 10.24 12.06
CA PHE A 398 8.19 10.96 11.33
C PHE A 398 6.93 11.15 12.19
N PHE A 399 6.61 10.22 13.08
CA PHE A 399 5.37 10.22 13.87
C PHE A 399 5.55 10.49 15.35
N GLN A 400 6.72 10.20 15.91
CA GLN A 400 7.02 10.35 17.33
C GLN A 400 7.97 11.53 17.59
N VAL A 401 7.93 12.05 18.82
CA VAL A 401 8.82 13.13 19.24
C VAL A 401 10.20 12.55 19.52
N PRO A 402 11.28 13.14 18.98
CA PRO A 402 12.64 12.68 19.28
C PRO A 402 12.96 12.74 20.79
N GLY A 403 13.57 11.68 21.32
CA GLY A 403 13.95 11.59 22.72
C GLY A 403 14.41 10.19 23.10
N ALA A 404 14.73 10.01 24.38
CA ALA A 404 15.04 8.71 24.94
C ALA A 404 13.90 8.28 25.86
N GLY A 405 13.31 7.14 25.58
CA GLY A 405 12.24 6.59 26.40
C GLY A 405 11.12 5.96 25.58
N ILE A 406 10.12 5.51 26.28
CA ILE A 406 9.00 4.79 25.70
C ILE A 406 8.17 5.71 24.78
N GLY A 407 7.90 5.27 23.56
CA GLY A 407 7.10 6.01 22.58
C GLY A 407 7.77 7.30 22.09
N GLN A 408 9.11 7.36 22.13
CA GLN A 408 9.91 8.48 21.63
C GLN A 408 10.87 7.97 20.56
N ALA A 409 11.00 8.75 19.47
CA ALA A 409 11.85 8.38 18.36
C ALA A 409 13.34 8.49 18.73
N ASP A 410 14.05 7.40 18.58
CA ASP A 410 15.50 7.33 18.73
C ASP A 410 16.15 6.43 17.67
N TYR A 411 17.31 5.89 17.92
CA TYR A 411 18.03 5.02 16.99
C TYR A 411 18.24 3.61 17.57
N LEU A 412 17.43 3.21 18.52
CA LEU A 412 17.29 1.83 18.94
C LEU A 412 16.26 1.12 18.04
N ILE A 413 16.22 -0.18 18.07
CA ILE A 413 15.22 -1.00 17.38
C ILE A 413 14.52 -1.87 18.40
N GLY A 414 13.18 -1.76 18.47
CA GLY A 414 12.32 -2.60 19.29
C GLY A 414 12.27 -2.25 20.77
N GLU A 415 12.79 -1.11 21.22
CA GLU A 415 12.91 -0.75 22.65
C GLU A 415 11.55 -0.53 23.32
N ASP A 416 10.51 -0.20 22.57
CA ASP A 416 9.15 -0.06 23.10
C ASP A 416 8.53 -1.41 23.51
N SER A 417 8.96 -2.50 22.89
CA SER A 417 8.45 -3.86 23.13
C SER A 417 9.44 -4.76 23.86
N VAL A 418 10.76 -4.50 23.77
CA VAL A 418 11.81 -5.33 24.35
C VAL A 418 12.57 -4.55 25.41
N ARG A 419 12.39 -4.91 26.68
CA ARG A 419 12.87 -4.11 27.83
C ARG A 419 13.74 -4.91 28.77
N SER A 420 14.93 -4.39 29.09
CA SER A 420 15.80 -4.98 30.10
C SER A 420 15.20 -4.87 31.50
N ARG A 421 15.26 -5.97 32.25
CA ARG A 421 14.85 -6.04 33.65
C ARG A 421 16.06 -6.10 34.63
N VAL A 422 17.25 -6.21 34.07
CA VAL A 422 18.50 -6.37 34.84
C VAL A 422 19.43 -5.16 34.72
N GLY A 423 18.91 -4.01 34.22
CA GLY A 423 19.68 -2.79 34.08
C GLY A 423 20.51 -2.69 32.80
N GLY A 424 20.21 -3.54 31.80
CA GLY A 424 20.78 -3.42 30.45
C GLY A 424 20.03 -2.42 29.58
N LEU A 425 20.37 -2.39 28.29
CA LEU A 425 19.69 -1.57 27.29
C LEU A 425 18.38 -2.22 26.87
N ASN A 426 17.39 -1.39 26.57
CA ASN A 426 16.18 -1.79 25.90
C ASN A 426 16.45 -1.98 24.40
N GLY A 427 15.62 -2.79 23.72
CA GLY A 427 15.69 -3.00 22.28
C GLY A 427 16.55 -4.20 21.87
N LEU A 428 16.74 -4.32 20.58
CA LEU A 428 17.41 -5.43 19.90
C LEU A 428 18.74 -5.00 19.27
N ARG A 429 18.77 -3.81 18.66
CA ARG A 429 19.94 -3.24 17.95
C ARG A 429 20.04 -1.74 18.19
N SER A 430 21.21 -1.17 17.91
CA SER A 430 21.45 0.28 17.96
C SER A 430 22.16 0.76 16.71
N LEU A 431 21.58 1.72 16.00
CA LEU A 431 22.23 2.38 14.88
C LEU A 431 23.32 3.36 15.35
N VAL A 432 23.21 3.89 16.59
CA VAL A 432 24.20 4.82 17.18
C VAL A 432 25.49 4.10 17.55
N ASN A 433 25.34 3.00 18.28
CA ASN A 433 26.46 2.24 18.80
C ASN A 433 26.14 0.74 18.80
N PRO A 434 26.28 0.08 17.65
CA PRO A 434 25.99 -1.35 17.53
C PRO A 434 26.69 -2.21 18.59
N SER A 435 27.92 -1.84 18.98
CA SER A 435 28.73 -2.64 19.89
C SER A 435 28.15 -2.83 21.29
N VAL A 436 27.15 -2.02 21.69
CA VAL A 436 26.48 -2.21 22.99
C VAL A 436 25.59 -3.44 23.03
N PHE A 437 25.17 -3.92 21.86
CA PHE A 437 24.45 -5.20 21.66
C PHE A 437 25.39 -6.32 21.22
N GLY A 438 26.68 -6.03 21.01
CA GLY A 438 27.66 -7.01 20.51
C GLY A 438 27.81 -7.02 18.99
N ASP A 439 27.11 -6.13 18.29
CA ASP A 439 27.07 -6.06 16.84
C ASP A 439 28.24 -5.23 16.24
N PRO A 440 28.64 -5.48 14.98
CA PRO A 440 29.73 -4.75 14.33
C PRO A 440 29.30 -3.34 13.89
N ASP A 441 30.14 -2.35 14.19
CA ASP A 441 30.01 -0.96 13.72
C ASP A 441 31.02 -0.60 12.62
N HIS A 442 31.76 -1.61 12.12
CA HIS A 442 32.79 -1.44 11.11
C HIS A 442 33.01 -2.72 10.32
N TYR A 443 33.28 -2.60 9.03
CA TYR A 443 33.40 -3.73 8.09
C TYR A 443 34.50 -4.74 8.49
N SER A 444 35.57 -4.29 9.13
CA SER A 444 36.62 -5.21 9.63
C SER A 444 36.17 -6.13 10.78
N LEU A 445 35.03 -5.86 11.36
CA LEU A 445 34.40 -6.65 12.42
C LEU A 445 33.22 -7.47 11.92
N LYS A 446 32.98 -7.46 10.58
CA LYS A 446 31.87 -8.19 9.96
C LYS A 446 31.91 -9.66 10.37
N PHE A 447 30.78 -10.18 10.82
CA PHE A 447 30.61 -11.61 11.09
C PHE A 447 30.76 -12.42 9.79
N THR A 448 31.47 -13.53 9.85
CA THR A 448 31.80 -14.37 8.68
C THR A 448 31.43 -15.83 8.90
N GLY A 449 30.64 -16.16 9.92
CA GLY A 449 30.09 -17.50 10.16
C GLY A 449 28.90 -17.80 9.24
N GLU A 450 28.38 -19.03 9.35
CA GLU A 450 27.23 -19.49 8.55
C GLU A 450 25.90 -19.26 9.26
N GLU A 451 25.92 -19.02 10.57
CA GLU A 451 24.72 -18.77 11.37
C GLU A 451 24.02 -17.50 10.90
N ASP A 452 22.71 -17.43 11.12
CA ASP A 452 21.89 -16.28 10.74
C ASP A 452 22.07 -15.93 9.24
N GLU A 453 22.08 -16.97 8.37
CA GLU A 453 22.21 -16.84 6.91
C GLU A 453 23.44 -16.02 6.47
N GLY A 454 24.57 -16.17 7.19
CA GLY A 454 25.78 -15.36 7.01
C GLY A 454 25.81 -14.10 7.87
N GLY A 455 25.04 -14.09 8.96
CA GLY A 455 24.97 -12.99 9.93
C GLY A 455 24.18 -11.78 9.41
N VAL A 456 23.01 -12.01 8.77
CA VAL A 456 22.25 -10.93 8.14
C VAL A 456 21.79 -9.89 9.17
N HIS A 457 21.29 -10.30 10.33
CA HIS A 457 20.87 -9.35 11.38
C HIS A 457 22.07 -8.69 12.05
N THR A 458 23.11 -9.48 12.33
CA THR A 458 24.35 -8.97 12.95
C THR A 458 25.05 -7.94 12.06
N ASN A 459 25.26 -8.27 10.77
CA ASN A 459 25.99 -7.41 9.83
C ASN A 459 25.19 -6.21 9.34
N SER A 460 23.86 -6.21 9.48
CA SER A 460 22.99 -5.10 9.11
C SER A 460 23.36 -3.80 9.81
N THR A 461 23.93 -3.91 10.99
CA THR A 461 24.30 -2.77 11.82
C THR A 461 25.46 -1.94 11.24
N ILE A 462 26.28 -2.48 10.35
CA ILE A 462 27.34 -1.73 9.66
C ILE A 462 26.75 -0.67 8.73
N PRO A 463 25.88 -0.99 7.73
CA PRO A 463 25.23 0.01 6.92
C PRO A 463 24.23 0.87 7.70
N SER A 464 23.56 0.34 8.74
CA SER A 464 22.68 1.12 9.62
C SER A 464 23.44 2.19 10.38
N HIS A 465 24.66 1.89 10.87
CA HIS A 465 25.53 2.88 11.49
C HIS A 465 26.02 3.94 10.49
N ALA A 466 26.29 3.57 9.24
CA ALA A 466 26.59 4.56 8.18
C ALA A 466 25.41 5.51 7.91
N PHE A 467 24.19 5.01 7.93
CA PHE A 467 22.97 5.83 7.81
C PHE A 467 22.88 6.83 8.98
N TYR A 468 23.02 6.37 10.22
CA TYR A 468 23.06 7.22 11.41
C TYR A 468 24.12 8.32 11.29
N LEU A 469 25.38 7.94 11.00
CA LEU A 469 26.48 8.90 10.85
C LEU A 469 26.24 9.92 9.73
N SER A 470 25.54 9.55 8.68
CA SER A 470 25.18 10.46 7.59
C SER A 470 24.20 11.55 8.04
N ILE A 471 23.35 11.26 9.02
CA ILE A 471 22.36 12.18 9.57
C ILE A 471 22.98 13.00 10.71
N GLU A 472 23.38 12.34 11.78
CA GLU A 472 23.76 13.00 13.02
C GLU A 472 25.24 13.36 13.07
N GLY A 473 26.05 12.71 12.25
CA GLY A 473 27.50 12.80 12.34
C GLY A 473 28.07 12.01 13.51
N GLY A 474 29.31 12.22 13.80
CA GLY A 474 29.98 11.57 14.91
C GLY A 474 31.27 10.86 14.52
N ARG A 475 31.88 10.16 15.48
CA ARG A 475 33.14 9.44 15.28
C ARG A 475 32.90 7.94 15.35
N ASN A 476 33.25 7.22 14.29
CA ASN A 476 33.24 5.75 14.34
C ASN A 476 34.38 5.28 15.29
N ARG A 477 34.04 4.33 16.14
CA ARG A 477 34.89 3.82 17.20
C ARG A 477 36.14 3.09 16.67
N VAL A 478 36.03 2.34 15.60
CA VAL A 478 37.07 1.47 15.05
C VAL A 478 38.02 2.24 14.14
N SER A 479 37.49 2.96 13.14
CA SER A 479 38.31 3.73 12.20
C SER A 479 38.85 5.04 12.81
N GLY A 480 38.18 5.56 13.81
CA GLY A 480 38.47 6.89 14.39
C GLY A 480 38.11 8.05 13.46
N ILE A 481 37.48 7.79 12.32
CA ILE A 481 37.06 8.83 11.38
C ILE A 481 35.82 9.56 11.94
N THR A 482 35.89 10.89 11.87
CA THR A 482 34.76 11.75 12.24
C THR A 482 33.98 12.13 10.97
N VAL A 483 32.67 11.92 11.00
CA VAL A 483 31.74 12.25 9.93
C VAL A 483 31.02 13.54 10.26
N GLN A 484 30.94 14.44 9.27
CA GLN A 484 30.07 15.61 9.35
C GLN A 484 28.70 15.21 8.81
N GLY A 485 27.74 14.91 9.68
CA GLY A 485 26.37 14.61 9.30
C GLY A 485 25.64 15.85 8.75
N VAL A 486 24.50 15.62 8.10
CA VAL A 486 23.65 16.71 7.59
C VAL A 486 22.88 17.41 8.72
N GLY A 487 22.81 16.81 9.91
CA GLY A 487 22.01 17.23 11.05
C GLY A 487 20.55 16.77 10.98
N ALA A 488 19.93 16.57 12.15
CA ALA A 488 18.56 16.06 12.30
C ALA A 488 17.52 16.83 11.47
N ALA A 489 17.66 18.15 11.32
CA ALA A 489 16.76 18.98 10.53
C ALA A 489 16.78 18.65 9.02
N ASN A 490 17.85 18.01 8.55
CA ASN A 490 18.02 17.63 7.15
C ASN A 490 17.99 16.11 6.93
N ARG A 491 17.56 15.32 7.93
CA ARG A 491 17.50 13.84 7.84
C ARG A 491 16.78 13.32 6.60
N GLU A 492 15.75 14.04 6.16
CA GLU A 492 14.99 13.71 4.94
C GLU A 492 15.88 13.53 3.71
N GLN A 493 17.00 14.28 3.62
CA GLN A 493 17.92 14.15 2.48
C GLN A 493 18.61 12.79 2.49
N ILE A 494 18.96 12.27 3.65
CA ILE A 494 19.57 10.96 3.81
C ILE A 494 18.53 9.85 3.61
N GLU A 495 17.36 9.97 4.25
CA GLU A 495 16.23 9.03 4.06
C GLU A 495 15.91 8.85 2.58
N LYS A 496 15.73 9.93 1.83
CA LYS A 496 15.43 9.88 0.39
C LYS A 496 16.58 9.32 -0.44
N SER A 497 17.84 9.58 -0.07
CA SER A 497 19.00 9.04 -0.77
C SER A 497 19.09 7.52 -0.60
N PHE A 498 18.95 7.03 0.63
CA PHE A 498 18.95 5.59 0.90
C PHE A 498 17.71 4.91 0.29
N TYR A 499 16.52 5.47 0.47
CA TYR A 499 15.32 4.94 -0.17
C TYR A 499 15.49 4.80 -1.69
N ARG A 500 15.96 5.85 -2.38
CA ARG A 500 16.19 5.80 -3.82
C ARG A 500 17.22 4.72 -4.20
N ALA A 501 18.32 4.63 -3.45
CA ALA A 501 19.35 3.62 -3.70
C ALA A 501 18.77 2.20 -3.57
N PHE A 502 18.09 1.91 -2.47
CA PHE A 502 17.60 0.58 -2.14
C PHE A 502 16.40 0.15 -2.99
N THR A 503 15.60 1.07 -3.50
CA THR A 503 14.41 0.73 -4.27
C THR A 503 14.60 0.82 -5.79
N PHE A 504 15.60 1.58 -6.30
CA PHE A 504 15.77 1.82 -7.73
C PHE A 504 17.16 1.49 -8.28
N LEU A 505 18.21 1.49 -7.44
CA LEU A 505 19.58 1.38 -7.94
C LEU A 505 20.27 0.05 -7.60
N LEU A 506 19.92 -0.57 -6.47
CA LEU A 506 20.57 -1.82 -6.05
C LEU A 506 20.08 -3.02 -6.86
N PRO A 507 20.98 -3.87 -7.36
CA PRO A 507 20.67 -5.21 -7.83
C PRO A 507 20.41 -6.17 -6.66
N ALA A 508 19.73 -7.28 -6.91
CA ALA A 508 19.39 -8.27 -5.88
C ALA A 508 20.61 -8.88 -5.16
N SER A 509 21.77 -8.93 -5.82
CA SER A 509 23.04 -9.43 -5.27
C SER A 509 23.98 -8.33 -4.79
N ALA A 510 23.45 -7.19 -4.35
CA ALA A 510 24.24 -6.03 -3.94
C ALA A 510 25.14 -6.35 -2.74
N SER A 511 26.39 -5.91 -2.79
CA SER A 511 27.32 -5.90 -1.65
C SER A 511 27.27 -4.55 -0.91
N PHE A 512 27.91 -4.45 0.24
CA PHE A 512 28.04 -3.18 0.96
C PHE A 512 28.76 -2.11 0.12
N SER A 513 29.76 -2.50 -0.68
CA SER A 513 30.40 -1.54 -1.60
C SER A 513 29.48 -1.07 -2.72
N THR A 514 28.57 -1.95 -3.20
CA THR A 514 27.52 -1.58 -4.16
C THR A 514 26.53 -0.60 -3.51
N ALA A 515 26.10 -0.84 -2.27
CA ALA A 515 25.20 0.04 -1.53
C ALA A 515 25.83 1.40 -1.26
N ARG A 516 27.13 1.45 -0.92
CA ARG A 516 27.90 2.70 -0.84
C ARG A 516 27.84 3.50 -2.14
N ALA A 517 28.18 2.87 -3.24
CA ALA A 517 28.17 3.54 -4.55
C ALA A 517 26.77 4.04 -4.93
N ALA A 518 25.73 3.23 -4.70
CA ALA A 518 24.34 3.55 -5.02
C ALA A 518 23.79 4.70 -4.17
N THR A 519 24.06 4.70 -2.85
CA THR A 519 23.59 5.76 -1.94
C THR A 519 24.27 7.09 -2.22
N ILE A 520 25.57 7.09 -2.53
CA ILE A 520 26.30 8.29 -2.95
C ILE A 520 25.73 8.81 -4.29
N GLN A 521 25.49 7.92 -5.25
CA GLN A 521 24.89 8.30 -6.52
C GLN A 521 23.47 8.86 -6.34
N ALA A 522 22.65 8.24 -5.52
CA ALA A 522 21.31 8.73 -5.20
C ALA A 522 21.34 10.14 -4.60
N ALA A 523 22.26 10.41 -3.67
CA ALA A 523 22.42 11.75 -3.10
C ALA A 523 22.86 12.78 -4.14
N ARG A 524 23.75 12.41 -5.05
CA ARG A 524 24.19 13.27 -6.16
C ARG A 524 23.06 13.60 -7.12
N ASP A 525 22.23 12.60 -7.44
CA ASP A 525 21.08 12.78 -8.34
C ASP A 525 20.04 13.71 -7.73
N LEU A 526 19.78 13.58 -6.43
CA LEU A 526 18.73 14.34 -5.75
C LEU A 526 19.15 15.75 -5.33
N TYR A 527 20.42 15.92 -4.94
CA TYR A 527 20.89 17.15 -4.27
C TYR A 527 22.13 17.78 -4.92
N GLY A 528 22.73 17.12 -5.89
CA GLY A 528 23.94 17.59 -6.59
C GLY A 528 25.23 16.94 -6.06
N ALA A 529 26.23 16.90 -6.94
CA ALA A 529 27.49 16.16 -6.69
C ALA A 529 28.26 16.63 -5.46
N ASN A 530 28.17 17.93 -5.12
CA ASN A 530 28.88 18.55 -3.99
C ASN A 530 27.95 18.86 -2.82
N SER A 531 26.78 18.21 -2.74
CA SER A 531 25.84 18.43 -1.65
C SER A 531 26.37 17.91 -0.31
N ALA A 532 25.86 18.49 0.78
CA ALA A 532 26.15 18.01 2.12
C ALA A 532 25.76 16.54 2.28
N ALA A 533 24.62 16.11 1.70
CA ALA A 533 24.17 14.73 1.74
C ALA A 533 25.17 13.78 1.06
N ALA A 534 25.61 14.08 -0.18
CA ALA A 534 26.59 13.24 -0.88
C ALA A 534 27.92 13.16 -0.13
N THR A 535 28.35 14.25 0.50
CA THR A 535 29.58 14.31 1.30
C THR A 535 29.43 13.48 2.58
N ALA A 536 28.34 13.66 3.33
CA ALA A 536 28.09 12.96 4.59
C ALA A 536 27.98 11.44 4.36
N ILE A 537 27.25 11.00 3.33
CA ILE A 537 27.13 9.56 2.97
C ILE A 537 28.51 8.99 2.61
N THR A 538 29.30 9.71 1.81
CA THR A 538 30.64 9.25 1.43
C THR A 538 31.54 9.08 2.64
N GLN A 539 31.55 10.06 3.55
CA GLN A 539 32.33 10.01 4.79
C GLN A 539 31.86 8.89 5.72
N ALA A 540 30.54 8.69 5.84
CA ALA A 540 29.95 7.68 6.71
C ALA A 540 30.31 6.27 6.29
N TRP A 541 30.18 5.93 5.01
CA TRP A 541 30.61 4.63 4.48
C TRP A 541 32.11 4.40 4.64
N THR A 542 32.93 5.42 4.44
CA THR A 542 34.39 5.33 4.69
C THR A 542 34.66 5.12 6.18
N ALA A 543 33.92 5.79 7.07
CA ALA A 543 34.07 5.66 8.51
C ALA A 543 33.73 4.25 9.01
N VAL A 544 32.73 3.59 8.43
CA VAL A 544 32.41 2.19 8.77
C VAL A 544 33.26 1.16 8.00
N GLY A 545 34.29 1.60 7.26
CA GLY A 545 35.28 0.72 6.61
C GLY A 545 34.84 0.10 5.30
N VAL A 546 33.78 0.59 4.67
CA VAL A 546 33.35 0.18 3.33
C VAL A 546 33.87 1.18 2.31
N ASN A 547 34.75 0.72 1.38
CA ASN A 547 35.46 1.55 0.41
C ASN A 547 35.05 1.25 -1.03
#